data_0b0ad36968f025490ad7aa7e9c9da738
#
_entry.id   0b0ad36968f025490ad7aa7e9c9da738
#
_cell.length_a   1.000
_cell.length_b   1.000
_cell.length_c   1.000
_cell.angle_alpha   90.00
_cell.angle_beta   90.00
_cell.angle_gamma   90.00
#
_symmetry.space_group_name_H-M   'P 1'
#
loop_
_entity.id
_entity.type
_entity.pdbx_description
1 polymer ?
#
loop_
_entity_poly.entity_id
_entity_poly.type
_entity_poly.pdbx_seq_one_letter_code
_entity_poly.pdbx_strand_id
1 'polypeptide(L)'
;VEHVHADKPGCPLGLGAHLANMLQELESHMQKEEQILFPMLKEGFNNPAQGPIAMMRFEHEQHGEGLDELMRLTNDITPPTGACVTWRALYTGLTQLREDLMQHIHLENNILFANATAQA
;
A
#
# COMPACT_ATOMS: atom_id res chain seq x y z
N VAL A 1 -7.14 -18.00 6.43
CA VAL A 1 -7.67 -18.52 5.15
C VAL A 1 -6.71 -19.50 4.51
N GLU A 2 -5.43 -19.14 4.36
CA GLU A 2 -4.45 -20.04 3.75
C GLU A 2 -4.31 -21.36 4.50
N HIS A 3 -4.23 -21.29 5.82
CA HIS A 3 -4.00 -22.47 6.65
C HIS A 3 -5.16 -23.46 6.57
N VAL A 4 -6.39 -22.96 6.61
CA VAL A 4 -7.60 -23.80 6.63
C VAL A 4 -7.95 -24.31 5.22
N HIS A 5 -7.69 -23.50 4.19
CA HIS A 5 -8.13 -23.76 2.83
C HIS A 5 -6.97 -24.05 1.85
N ALA A 6 -5.80 -24.43 2.37
CA ALA A 6 -4.59 -24.61 1.55
C ALA A 6 -4.77 -25.61 0.41
N ASP A 7 -5.64 -26.59 0.58
CA ASP A 7 -5.92 -27.65 -0.41
C ASP A 7 -7.02 -27.27 -1.42
N LYS A 8 -7.66 -26.11 -1.24
CA LYS A 8 -8.75 -25.71 -2.11
C LYS A 8 -8.25 -24.94 -3.34
N PRO A 9 -8.87 -25.14 -4.51
CA PRO A 9 -8.54 -24.34 -5.69
C PRO A 9 -8.79 -22.86 -5.43
N GLY A 10 -7.89 -22.00 -5.91
CA GLY A 10 -7.99 -20.57 -5.74
C GLY A 10 -7.58 -20.04 -4.38
N CYS A 11 -7.07 -20.90 -3.48
CA CYS A 11 -6.53 -20.44 -2.22
C CYS A 11 -5.34 -19.51 -2.47
N PRO A 12 -5.31 -18.29 -1.86
CA PRO A 12 -4.24 -17.33 -2.10
C PRO A 12 -2.99 -17.67 -1.28
N LEU A 13 -2.29 -18.74 -1.67
CA LEU A 13 -1.08 -19.18 -0.98
C LEU A 13 -0.02 -18.10 -1.01
N GLY A 14 0.56 -17.81 0.15
CA GLY A 14 1.54 -16.74 0.29
C GLY A 14 0.95 -15.37 0.62
N LEU A 15 -0.38 -15.23 0.63
CA LEU A 15 -1.04 -13.95 0.89
C LEU A 15 -0.71 -13.40 2.28
N GLY A 16 -0.75 -14.24 3.31
CA GLY A 16 -0.47 -13.80 4.68
C GLY A 16 0.92 -13.21 4.83
N ALA A 17 1.93 -13.88 4.26
CA ALA A 17 3.31 -13.39 4.29
C ALA A 17 3.45 -12.10 3.48
N HIS A 18 2.78 -12.01 2.34
CA HIS A 18 2.80 -10.81 1.49
C HIS A 18 2.18 -9.62 2.20
N LEU A 19 1.03 -9.81 2.85
CA LEU A 19 0.37 -8.74 3.62
C LEU A 19 1.22 -8.28 4.79
N ALA A 20 1.86 -9.20 5.51
CA ALA A 20 2.75 -8.83 6.61
C ALA A 20 3.91 -7.96 6.12
N ASN A 21 4.50 -8.31 4.97
CA ASN A 21 5.57 -7.54 4.37
C ASN A 21 5.09 -6.15 3.93
N MET A 22 3.93 -6.07 3.28
CA MET A 22 3.34 -4.79 2.88
C MET A 22 3.07 -3.90 4.08
N LEU A 23 2.55 -4.47 5.17
CA LEU A 23 2.26 -3.70 6.38
C LEU A 23 3.54 -3.13 6.99
N GLN A 24 4.60 -3.92 7.05
CA GLN A 24 5.89 -3.48 7.57
C GLN A 24 6.47 -2.33 6.74
N GLU A 25 6.43 -2.45 5.42
CA GLU A 25 6.89 -1.39 4.52
C GLU A 25 6.05 -0.12 4.67
N LEU A 26 4.75 -0.27 4.79
CA LEU A 26 3.83 0.85 4.95
C LEU A 26 4.04 1.58 6.28
N GLU A 27 4.22 0.85 7.37
CA GLU A 27 4.51 1.44 8.69
C GLU A 27 5.81 2.25 8.67
N SER A 28 6.85 1.70 8.05
CA SER A 28 8.14 2.40 7.89
C SER A 28 7.96 3.68 7.06
N HIS A 29 7.21 3.62 5.98
CA HIS A 29 6.91 4.76 5.12
C HIS A 29 6.18 5.86 5.88
N MET A 30 5.15 5.50 6.64
CA MET A 30 4.36 6.47 7.41
C MET A 30 5.18 7.12 8.51
N GLN A 31 6.07 6.38 9.17
CA GLN A 31 6.95 6.95 10.18
C GLN A 31 7.90 8.00 9.59
N LYS A 32 8.44 7.72 8.40
CA LYS A 32 9.31 8.70 7.70
C LYS A 32 8.54 9.97 7.36
N GLU A 33 7.31 9.85 6.91
CA GLU A 33 6.48 11.02 6.63
C GLU A 33 6.23 11.85 7.89
N GLU A 34 5.80 11.20 8.97
CA GLU A 34 5.43 11.89 10.21
C GLU A 34 6.63 12.51 10.91
N GLN A 35 7.78 11.82 10.93
CA GLN A 35 8.92 12.23 11.72
C GLN A 35 9.90 13.11 10.96
N ILE A 36 9.93 13.03 9.63
CA ILE A 36 10.91 13.73 8.81
C ILE A 36 10.27 14.63 7.78
N LEU A 37 9.48 14.07 6.86
CA LEU A 37 9.02 14.82 5.70
C LEU A 37 8.00 15.90 6.05
N PHE A 38 6.94 15.55 6.76
CA PHE A 38 5.90 16.51 7.10
C PHE A 38 6.41 17.66 7.96
N PRO A 39 7.26 17.43 8.99
CA PRO A 39 7.89 18.54 9.70
C PRO A 39 8.70 19.47 8.78
N MET A 40 9.45 18.93 7.82
CA MET A 40 10.21 19.74 6.86
C MET A 40 9.30 20.61 6.00
N LEU A 41 8.20 20.04 5.51
CA LEU A 41 7.24 20.78 4.69
C LEU A 41 6.52 21.85 5.49
N LYS A 42 6.17 21.55 6.74
CA LYS A 42 5.51 22.50 7.64
C LYS A 42 6.40 23.71 7.93
N GLU A 43 7.71 23.49 8.10
CA GLU A 43 8.68 24.54 8.34
C GLU A 43 9.11 25.29 7.08
N GLY A 44 8.60 24.90 5.92
CA GLY A 44 8.94 25.52 4.65
C GLY A 44 10.25 25.08 4.04
N PHE A 45 10.83 23.97 4.49
CA PHE A 45 12.09 23.44 3.98
C PHE A 45 11.86 22.62 2.70
N ASN A 46 11.27 23.25 1.67
CA ASN A 46 10.90 22.54 0.45
C ASN A 46 12.12 21.99 -0.33
N ASN A 47 13.20 22.78 -0.46
CA ASN A 47 14.39 22.30 -1.16
C ASN A 47 15.06 21.14 -0.44
N PRO A 48 15.34 21.18 0.87
CA PRO A 48 15.84 20.01 1.56
C PRO A 48 14.89 18.81 1.53
N ALA A 49 13.57 19.05 1.39
CA ALA A 49 12.58 17.98 1.33
C ALA A 49 12.58 17.22 0.00
N GLN A 50 13.25 17.69 -1.05
CA GLN A 50 13.25 17.03 -2.35
C GLN A 50 13.80 15.60 -2.30
N GLY A 51 14.85 15.36 -1.51
CA GLY A 51 15.39 14.03 -1.31
C GLY A 51 14.39 13.08 -0.66
N PRO A 52 13.83 13.43 0.51
CA PRO A 52 12.76 12.64 1.14
C PRO A 52 11.54 12.44 0.25
N ILE A 53 11.12 13.45 -0.53
CA ILE A 53 10.00 13.33 -1.46
C ILE A 53 10.31 12.28 -2.55
N ALA A 54 11.53 12.32 -3.12
CA ALA A 54 11.92 11.34 -4.12
C ALA A 54 11.91 9.92 -3.55
N MET A 55 12.36 9.75 -2.30
CA MET A 55 12.31 8.47 -1.60
C MET A 55 10.87 8.00 -1.39
N MET A 56 9.97 8.91 -0.98
CA MET A 56 8.55 8.57 -0.78
C MET A 56 7.91 8.13 -2.10
N ARG A 57 8.20 8.81 -3.20
CA ARG A 57 7.69 8.43 -4.52
C ARG A 57 8.20 7.06 -4.95
N PHE A 58 9.46 6.75 -4.67
CA PHE A 58 10.01 5.43 -4.94
C PHE A 58 9.29 4.35 -4.11
N GLU A 59 9.05 4.62 -2.83
CA GLU A 59 8.32 3.69 -1.96
C GLU A 59 6.87 3.53 -2.44
N HIS A 60 6.24 4.59 -2.97
CA HIS A 60 4.90 4.48 -3.57
C HIS A 60 4.89 3.52 -4.76
N GLU A 61 5.95 3.53 -5.58
CA GLU A 61 6.07 2.56 -6.68
C GLU A 61 6.17 1.14 -6.15
N GLN A 62 6.91 0.94 -5.06
CA GLN A 62 7.01 -0.36 -4.41
C GLN A 62 5.67 -0.81 -3.84
N HIS A 63 4.90 0.12 -3.25
CA HIS A 63 3.54 -0.17 -2.77
C HIS A 63 2.62 -0.57 -3.92
N GLY A 64 2.75 0.09 -5.07
CA GLY A 64 2.01 -0.26 -6.27
C GLY A 64 2.32 -1.67 -6.75
N GLU A 65 3.60 -2.04 -6.76
CA GLU A 65 4.04 -3.40 -7.11
C GLU A 65 3.49 -4.42 -6.09
N GLY A 66 3.48 -4.06 -4.81
CA GLY A 66 2.88 -4.89 -3.77
C GLY A 66 1.39 -5.12 -3.99
N LEU A 67 0.66 -4.08 -4.41
CA LEU A 67 -0.75 -4.21 -4.75
C LEU A 67 -0.96 -5.09 -5.98
N ASP A 68 -0.09 -5.00 -6.99
CA ASP A 68 -0.16 -5.86 -8.17
C ASP A 68 0.03 -7.33 -7.78
N GLU A 69 0.98 -7.63 -6.89
CA GLU A 69 1.18 -8.98 -6.38
C GLU A 69 -0.03 -9.45 -5.56
N LEU A 70 -0.63 -8.56 -4.77
CA LEU A 70 -1.85 -8.85 -4.04
C LEU A 70 -2.97 -9.27 -5.00
N MET A 71 -3.14 -8.54 -6.09
CA MET A 71 -4.14 -8.86 -7.12
C MET A 71 -3.86 -10.20 -7.76
N ARG A 72 -2.59 -10.50 -8.04
CA ARG A 72 -2.19 -11.79 -8.62
C ARG A 72 -2.52 -12.94 -7.67
N LEU A 73 -2.16 -12.82 -6.40
CA LEU A 73 -2.38 -13.87 -5.39
C LEU A 73 -3.86 -14.14 -5.15
N THR A 74 -4.70 -13.13 -5.30
CA THR A 74 -6.13 -13.22 -5.00
C THR A 74 -7.02 -13.32 -6.23
N ASN A 75 -6.43 -13.47 -7.41
CA ASN A 75 -7.16 -13.47 -8.67
C ASN A 75 -8.07 -12.24 -8.77
N ASP A 76 -7.46 -11.06 -8.68
CA ASP A 76 -8.12 -9.75 -8.69
C ASP A 76 -9.13 -9.57 -7.56
N ILE A 77 -8.78 -10.11 -6.38
CA ILE A 77 -9.62 -10.08 -5.17
C ILE A 77 -11.00 -10.69 -5.46
N THR A 78 -11.00 -11.79 -6.20
CA THR A 78 -12.22 -12.51 -6.57
C THR A 78 -12.31 -13.80 -5.76
N PRO A 79 -13.29 -13.94 -4.85
CA PRO A 79 -13.42 -15.18 -4.09
C PRO A 79 -13.80 -16.33 -5.01
N PRO A 80 -13.19 -17.51 -4.86
CA PRO A 80 -13.61 -18.66 -5.67
C PRO A 80 -15.00 -19.13 -5.26
N THR A 81 -15.64 -19.88 -6.15
CA THR A 81 -16.92 -20.52 -5.86
C THR A 81 -16.75 -21.42 -4.62
N GLY A 82 -17.62 -21.27 -3.64
CA GLY A 82 -17.54 -22.05 -2.41
C GLY A 82 -16.65 -21.48 -1.34
N ALA A 83 -16.10 -20.27 -1.53
CA ALA A 83 -15.34 -19.60 -0.49
C ALA A 83 -16.21 -19.38 0.77
N CYS A 84 -15.65 -19.61 1.95
CA CYS A 84 -16.35 -19.43 3.20
C CYS A 84 -16.58 -17.94 3.53
N VAL A 85 -17.40 -17.67 4.55
CA VAL A 85 -17.72 -16.30 4.96
C VAL A 85 -16.46 -15.52 5.36
N THR A 86 -15.56 -16.15 6.11
CA THR A 86 -14.31 -15.51 6.52
C THR A 86 -13.43 -15.15 5.32
N TRP A 87 -13.33 -16.04 4.34
CA TRP A 87 -12.58 -15.80 3.12
C TRP A 87 -13.16 -14.60 2.34
N ARG A 88 -14.48 -14.56 2.20
CA ARG A 88 -15.16 -13.45 1.51
C ARG A 88 -15.01 -12.14 2.27
N ALA A 89 -15.10 -12.18 3.60
CA ALA A 89 -14.89 -10.99 4.43
C ALA A 89 -13.46 -10.46 4.30
N LEU A 90 -12.47 -11.35 4.27
CA LEU A 90 -11.07 -10.95 4.03
C LEU A 90 -10.95 -10.20 2.70
N TYR A 91 -11.52 -10.72 1.63
CA TYR A 91 -11.40 -10.09 0.31
C TYR A 91 -12.13 -8.75 0.25
N THR A 92 -13.24 -8.61 0.94
CA THR A 92 -13.91 -7.30 1.07
C THR A 92 -12.96 -6.28 1.73
N GLY A 93 -12.28 -6.69 2.80
CA GLY A 93 -11.30 -5.83 3.47
C GLY A 93 -10.11 -5.50 2.58
N LEU A 94 -9.65 -6.44 1.76
CA LEU A 94 -8.55 -6.21 0.82
C LEU A 94 -8.92 -5.21 -0.27
N THR A 95 -10.16 -5.26 -0.75
CA THR A 95 -10.66 -4.27 -1.71
C THR A 95 -10.60 -2.87 -1.11
N GLN A 96 -11.04 -2.71 0.13
CA GLN A 96 -11.00 -1.42 0.82
C GLN A 96 -9.56 -0.95 1.02
N LEU A 97 -8.67 -1.84 1.44
CA LEU A 97 -7.25 -1.54 1.61
C LEU A 97 -6.63 -1.03 0.31
N ARG A 98 -6.91 -1.71 -0.80
CA ARG A 98 -6.42 -1.32 -2.12
C ARG A 98 -6.87 0.08 -2.50
N GLU A 99 -8.16 0.36 -2.34
CA GLU A 99 -8.72 1.67 -2.67
C GLU A 99 -8.13 2.77 -1.79
N ASP A 100 -8.03 2.54 -0.49
CA ASP A 100 -7.49 3.51 0.46
C ASP A 100 -6.02 3.80 0.17
N LEU A 101 -5.22 2.78 -0.10
CA LEU A 101 -3.79 2.95 -0.39
C LEU A 101 -3.57 3.68 -1.71
N MET A 102 -4.34 3.34 -2.75
CA MET A 102 -4.25 4.04 -4.04
C MET A 102 -4.65 5.51 -3.91
N GLN A 103 -5.68 5.81 -3.12
CA GLN A 103 -6.10 7.18 -2.84
C GLN A 103 -5.00 7.96 -2.11
N HIS A 104 -4.38 7.35 -1.12
CA HIS A 104 -3.29 7.94 -0.35
C HIS A 104 -2.10 8.28 -1.25
N ILE A 105 -1.69 7.35 -2.10
CA ILE A 105 -0.59 7.55 -3.04
C ILE A 105 -0.92 8.68 -4.02
N HIS A 106 -2.14 8.69 -4.55
CA HIS A 106 -2.58 9.72 -5.47
C HIS A 106 -2.53 11.12 -4.85
N LEU A 107 -3.06 11.25 -3.63
CA LEU A 107 -3.08 12.54 -2.94
C LEU A 107 -1.66 13.04 -2.66
N GLU A 108 -0.76 12.17 -2.22
CA GLU A 108 0.61 12.58 -1.95
C GLU A 108 1.37 12.94 -3.22
N ASN A 109 1.35 12.08 -4.23
CA ASN A 109 2.13 12.31 -5.45
C ASN A 109 1.64 13.50 -6.26
N ASN A 110 0.32 13.64 -6.40
CA ASN A 110 -0.25 14.58 -7.36
C ASN A 110 -0.71 15.90 -6.76
N ILE A 111 -0.81 15.99 -5.44
CA ILE A 111 -1.23 17.22 -4.76
C ILE A 111 -0.14 17.72 -3.83
N LEU A 112 0.20 16.94 -2.80
CA LEU A 112 1.14 17.39 -1.78
C LEU A 112 2.56 17.54 -2.33
N PHE A 113 3.11 16.48 -2.94
CA PHE A 113 4.50 16.48 -3.41
C PHE A 113 4.67 17.34 -4.66
N ALA A 114 3.69 17.38 -5.54
CA ALA A 114 3.75 18.24 -6.71
C ALA A 114 3.78 19.72 -6.32
N ASN A 115 2.97 20.13 -5.34
CA ASN A 115 2.97 21.50 -4.84
C ASN A 115 4.30 21.86 -4.16
N ALA A 116 4.83 20.98 -3.34
CA ALA A 116 6.13 21.19 -2.69
C ALA A 116 7.25 21.32 -3.72
N THR A 117 7.24 20.47 -4.75
CA THR A 117 8.25 20.50 -5.82
C THR A 117 8.12 21.77 -6.66
N ALA A 118 6.90 22.20 -6.95
CA ALA A 118 6.66 23.41 -7.73
C ALA A 118 7.12 24.68 -7.01
N GLN A 119 7.16 24.67 -5.69
CA GLN A 119 7.62 25.78 -4.87
C GLN A 119 9.13 25.80 -4.66
N ALA A 120 9.78 24.71 -4.97
CA ALA A 120 11.21 24.58 -4.85
C ALA A 120 11.89 25.20 -6.07
#